data_d5efced570f21f0b996e0586aed39325
#
_entry.id   d5efced570f21f0b996e0586aed39325
#
_cell.length_a   1.000
_cell.length_b   1.000
_cell.length_c   1.000
_cell.angle_alpha   90.00
_cell.angle_beta   90.00
_cell.angle_gamma   90.00
#
_symmetry.space_group_name_H-M   'P 1'
#
loop_
_entity.id
_entity.type
_entity.pdbx_description
1 polymer ?
#
loop_
_entity_poly.entity_id
_entity_poly.type
_entity_poly.pdbx_seq_one_letter_code
_entity_poly.pdbx_strand_id
1 'polypeptide(L)'
;MQATPAFQRGNAPAYSPDQVTFNPQSPLVGKKIAFLGSSVTYGFEAKGKSFVDFLAARDGVRVTKSVISGTTLAGRDPAGYLVRLQSDFSSGDHYDLFVCQLSTNDNRHGKKLGTRTPADQRTNFDCNTTLGAIEEICREIPTKLGCPFAFYTCLQDDPARRYAELIKELYQLQAKWGFGVIDLFHNQGLLASTAAHPNAMFDDVHPT
;
A
#
# COMPACT_ATOMS: atom_id res chain seq x y z
N MET A 1 -23.75 4.64 13.13
CA MET A 1 -23.71 5.59 11.99
C MET A 1 -24.48 4.97 10.83
N GLN A 2 -25.40 5.70 10.21
CA GLN A 2 -26.04 5.23 8.96
C GLN A 2 -25.01 5.31 7.84
N ALA A 3 -24.88 4.24 7.05
CA ALA A 3 -23.97 4.22 5.89
C ALA A 3 -24.39 5.30 4.86
N THR A 4 -23.43 6.04 4.34
CA THR A 4 -23.68 7.06 3.32
C THR A 4 -24.17 6.43 2.01
N PRO A 5 -24.90 7.18 1.15
CA PRO A 5 -25.30 6.67 -0.16
C PRO A 5 -24.12 6.21 -1.04
N ALA A 6 -22.96 6.88 -0.95
CA ALA A 6 -21.75 6.47 -1.67
C ALA A 6 -21.24 5.11 -1.17
N PHE A 7 -21.13 4.93 0.15
CA PHE A 7 -20.74 3.65 0.75
C PHE A 7 -21.69 2.51 0.33
N GLN A 8 -23.01 2.73 0.35
CA GLN A 8 -23.98 1.71 0.00
C GLN A 8 -23.89 1.30 -1.48
N ARG A 9 -23.78 2.29 -2.38
CA ARG A 9 -23.72 2.05 -3.84
C ARG A 9 -22.39 1.47 -4.29
N GLY A 10 -21.27 2.00 -3.78
CA GLY A 10 -19.94 1.48 -4.11
C GLY A 10 -19.71 0.05 -3.58
N ASN A 11 -20.36 -0.29 -2.47
CA ASN A 11 -20.32 -1.62 -1.88
C ASN A 11 -21.53 -2.52 -2.25
N ALA A 12 -22.16 -2.27 -3.40
CA ALA A 12 -23.23 -3.14 -3.88
C ALA A 12 -22.68 -4.55 -4.18
N PRO A 13 -23.51 -5.60 -4.02
CA PRO A 13 -23.07 -6.99 -4.25
C PRO A 13 -22.44 -7.21 -5.63
N ALA A 14 -22.89 -6.49 -6.64
CA ALA A 14 -22.36 -6.57 -8.01
C ALA A 14 -20.86 -6.18 -8.11
N TYR A 15 -20.34 -5.42 -7.15
CA TYR A 15 -18.95 -4.96 -7.09
C TYR A 15 -18.10 -5.79 -6.10
N SER A 16 -18.61 -6.94 -5.64
CA SER A 16 -17.83 -7.83 -4.77
C SER A 16 -16.77 -8.61 -5.54
N PRO A 17 -15.61 -8.92 -4.95
CA PRO A 17 -14.65 -9.86 -5.53
C PRO A 17 -15.26 -11.21 -5.92
N ASP A 18 -16.33 -11.64 -5.25
CA ASP A 18 -17.05 -12.89 -5.54
C ASP A 18 -17.76 -12.88 -6.91
N GLN A 19 -17.92 -11.70 -7.53
CA GLN A 19 -18.54 -11.53 -8.86
C GLN A 19 -17.50 -11.47 -9.99
N VAL A 20 -16.21 -11.50 -9.65
CA VAL A 20 -15.15 -11.37 -10.65
C VAL A 20 -14.86 -12.71 -11.29
N THR A 21 -14.84 -12.76 -12.63
CA THR A 21 -14.46 -13.97 -13.35
C THR A 21 -12.95 -14.22 -13.22
N PHE A 22 -12.59 -15.41 -12.79
CA PHE A 22 -11.19 -15.86 -12.74
C PHE A 22 -10.56 -15.86 -14.13
N ASN A 23 -9.36 -15.29 -14.22
CA ASN A 23 -8.57 -15.28 -15.44
C ASN A 23 -7.43 -16.31 -15.36
N PRO A 24 -7.59 -17.52 -15.93
CA PRO A 24 -6.55 -18.55 -15.87
C PRO A 24 -5.31 -18.22 -16.70
N GLN A 25 -5.36 -17.19 -17.56
CA GLN A 25 -4.22 -16.72 -18.35
C GLN A 25 -3.43 -15.61 -17.66
N SER A 26 -3.82 -15.20 -16.45
CA SER A 26 -3.08 -14.19 -15.72
C SER A 26 -1.68 -14.70 -15.38
N PRO A 27 -0.63 -13.90 -15.59
CA PRO A 27 0.74 -14.25 -15.20
C PRO A 27 0.93 -14.32 -13.68
N LEU A 28 -0.08 -13.91 -12.92
CA LEU A 28 -0.08 -13.90 -11.47
C LEU A 28 -0.67 -15.18 -10.85
N VAL A 29 -1.23 -16.07 -11.65
CA VAL A 29 -1.82 -17.33 -11.14
C VAL A 29 -0.81 -18.11 -10.31
N GLY A 30 -1.18 -18.39 -9.05
CA GLY A 30 -0.36 -19.15 -8.11
C GLY A 30 0.80 -18.36 -7.48
N LYS A 31 1.06 -17.12 -7.91
CA LYS A 31 2.08 -16.27 -7.29
C LYS A 31 1.72 -15.94 -5.85
N LYS A 32 2.72 -16.00 -4.96
CA LYS A 32 2.59 -15.61 -3.57
C LYS A 32 3.00 -14.15 -3.41
N ILE A 33 2.04 -13.29 -3.05
CA ILE A 33 2.30 -11.86 -2.87
C ILE A 33 1.94 -11.45 -1.44
N ALA A 34 2.90 -10.82 -0.76
CA ALA A 34 2.71 -10.24 0.56
C ALA A 34 2.33 -8.75 0.43
N PHE A 35 1.41 -8.29 1.26
CA PHE A 35 0.99 -6.89 1.33
C PHE A 35 1.11 -6.36 2.75
N LEU A 36 1.87 -5.27 2.89
CA LEU A 36 1.98 -4.48 4.11
C LEU A 36 1.32 -3.13 3.88
N GLY A 37 0.32 -2.78 4.68
CA GLY A 37 -0.44 -1.56 4.42
C GLY A 37 -1.31 -1.09 5.58
N SER A 38 -2.16 -0.11 5.27
CA SER A 38 -3.13 0.46 6.20
C SER A 38 -4.57 0.36 5.64
N SER A 39 -5.38 1.38 5.84
CA SER A 39 -6.82 1.39 5.51
C SER A 39 -7.13 1.11 4.03
N VAL A 40 -6.33 1.60 3.10
CA VAL A 40 -6.55 1.37 1.66
C VAL A 40 -6.28 -0.09 1.29
N THR A 41 -5.20 -0.68 1.81
CA THR A 41 -4.90 -2.12 1.60
C THR A 41 -5.90 -3.02 2.34
N TYR A 42 -6.43 -2.54 3.45
CA TYR A 42 -7.47 -3.26 4.20
C TYR A 42 -8.82 -3.26 3.48
N GLY A 43 -9.18 -2.15 2.78
CA GLY A 43 -10.51 -1.90 2.24
C GLY A 43 -11.46 -1.33 3.29
N PHE A 44 -11.01 -0.27 4.02
CA PHE A 44 -11.71 0.27 5.18
C PHE A 44 -13.15 0.69 4.85
N GLU A 45 -13.36 1.41 3.76
CA GLU A 45 -14.69 1.83 3.30
C GLU A 45 -15.30 0.87 2.26
N ALA A 46 -14.63 -0.27 2.02
CA ALA A 46 -15.05 -1.33 1.10
C ALA A 46 -15.36 -2.65 1.84
N LYS A 47 -15.90 -2.58 3.06
CA LYS A 47 -16.28 -3.74 3.89
C LYS A 47 -15.15 -4.76 4.11
N GLY A 48 -13.90 -4.28 4.20
CA GLY A 48 -12.71 -5.12 4.35
C GLY A 48 -12.27 -5.82 3.06
N LYS A 49 -12.84 -5.46 1.91
CA LYS A 49 -12.47 -5.97 0.60
C LYS A 49 -11.72 -4.90 -0.17
N SER A 50 -10.47 -5.16 -0.53
CA SER A 50 -9.62 -4.21 -1.25
C SER A 50 -9.23 -4.76 -2.63
N PHE A 51 -8.51 -3.97 -3.40
CA PHE A 51 -7.92 -4.43 -4.67
C PHE A 51 -7.14 -5.75 -4.52
N VAL A 52 -6.61 -6.03 -3.33
CA VAL A 52 -5.88 -7.27 -3.03
C VAL A 52 -6.79 -8.48 -3.12
N ASP A 53 -8.04 -8.37 -2.66
CA ASP A 53 -9.03 -9.44 -2.73
C ASP A 53 -9.49 -9.67 -4.19
N PHE A 54 -9.53 -8.61 -4.99
CA PHE A 54 -9.78 -8.71 -6.44
C PHE A 54 -8.63 -9.40 -7.18
N LEU A 55 -7.36 -9.12 -6.81
CA LEU A 55 -6.21 -9.85 -7.35
C LEU A 55 -6.27 -11.35 -7.03
N ALA A 56 -6.67 -11.69 -5.80
CA ALA A 56 -6.86 -13.09 -5.43
C ALA A 56 -7.96 -13.76 -6.25
N ALA A 57 -9.12 -13.11 -6.36
CA ALA A 57 -10.28 -13.67 -7.05
C ALA A 57 -10.10 -13.77 -8.58
N ARG A 58 -9.59 -12.68 -9.20
CA ARG A 58 -9.46 -12.59 -10.65
C ARG A 58 -8.20 -13.27 -11.16
N ASP A 59 -7.08 -13.06 -10.50
CA ASP A 59 -5.75 -13.39 -11.01
C ASP A 59 -5.11 -14.59 -10.27
N GLY A 60 -5.83 -15.19 -9.31
CA GLY A 60 -5.37 -16.39 -8.60
C GLY A 60 -4.15 -16.18 -7.73
N VAL A 61 -3.94 -14.96 -7.24
CA VAL A 61 -2.83 -14.62 -6.35
C VAL A 61 -3.04 -15.26 -4.97
N ARG A 62 -2.01 -15.86 -4.42
CA ARG A 62 -1.96 -16.31 -3.03
C ARG A 62 -1.51 -15.15 -2.16
N VAL A 63 -2.44 -14.58 -1.43
CA VAL A 63 -2.26 -13.32 -0.70
C VAL A 63 -1.91 -13.56 0.76
N THR A 64 -0.90 -12.84 1.28
CA THR A 64 -0.65 -12.60 2.70
C THR A 64 -0.82 -11.12 2.97
N LYS A 65 -1.74 -10.72 3.87
CA LYS A 65 -2.00 -9.32 4.23
C LYS A 65 -1.62 -9.06 5.68
N SER A 66 -0.78 -8.05 5.93
CA SER A 66 -0.61 -7.38 7.22
C SER A 66 -1.08 -5.95 7.07
N VAL A 67 -2.31 -5.67 7.53
CA VAL A 67 -3.01 -4.40 7.27
C VAL A 67 -3.79 -3.93 8.49
N ILE A 68 -3.48 -2.72 8.96
CA ILE A 68 -4.18 -2.08 10.09
C ILE A 68 -4.46 -0.62 9.73
N SER A 69 -5.74 -0.23 9.72
CA SER A 69 -6.16 1.13 9.39
C SER A 69 -5.55 2.18 10.33
N GLY A 70 -5.23 3.35 9.79
CA GLY A 70 -4.68 4.47 10.56
C GLY A 70 -3.19 4.36 10.89
N THR A 71 -2.50 3.27 10.54
CA THR A 71 -1.09 3.06 10.89
C THR A 71 -0.13 3.80 9.96
N THR A 72 1.07 4.13 10.47
CA THR A 72 2.10 4.92 9.80
C THR A 72 3.33 4.10 9.47
N LEU A 73 4.08 4.56 8.46
CA LEU A 73 5.44 4.06 8.17
C LEU A 73 6.39 4.45 9.31
N ALA A 74 6.38 5.73 9.68
CA ALA A 74 7.27 6.30 10.69
C ALA A 74 6.87 5.90 12.12
N GLY A 75 7.87 5.54 12.89
CA GLY A 75 7.73 5.14 14.29
C GLY A 75 7.77 3.64 14.49
N ARG A 76 7.84 3.24 15.77
CA ARG A 76 7.83 1.83 16.19
C ARG A 76 6.61 1.51 17.05
N ASP A 77 5.47 2.11 16.70
CA ASP A 77 4.20 1.76 17.30
C ASP A 77 3.91 0.26 17.09
N PRO A 78 3.35 -0.46 18.05
CA PRO A 78 3.08 -1.90 17.91
C PRO A 78 2.28 -2.29 16.67
N ALA A 79 1.35 -1.43 16.25
CA ALA A 79 0.56 -1.61 15.04
C ALA A 79 1.22 -1.00 13.78
N GLY A 80 2.36 -0.32 13.92
CA GLY A 80 3.05 0.38 12.82
C GLY A 80 3.69 -0.58 11.81
N TYR A 81 4.02 -0.05 10.65
CA TYR A 81 4.56 -0.85 9.54
C TYR A 81 5.86 -1.56 9.90
N LEU A 82 6.81 -0.89 10.56
CA LEU A 82 8.10 -1.47 10.90
C LEU A 82 7.97 -2.65 11.88
N VAL A 83 7.08 -2.55 12.85
CA VAL A 83 6.85 -3.63 13.82
C VAL A 83 6.17 -4.81 13.13
N ARG A 84 5.14 -4.58 12.33
CA ARG A 84 4.43 -5.63 11.60
C ARG A 84 5.30 -6.31 10.53
N LEU A 85 6.21 -5.58 9.89
CA LEU A 85 7.19 -6.20 8.99
C LEU A 85 8.05 -7.23 9.72
N GLN A 86 8.34 -6.98 10.99
CA GLN A 86 9.12 -7.92 11.81
C GLN A 86 8.28 -9.08 12.36
N SER A 87 7.06 -8.82 12.81
CA SER A 87 6.23 -9.81 13.51
C SER A 87 5.40 -10.70 12.58
N ASP A 88 4.90 -10.15 11.48
CA ASP A 88 3.84 -10.80 10.68
C ASP A 88 4.39 -11.55 9.46
N PHE A 89 5.67 -11.36 9.14
CA PHE A 89 6.35 -12.04 8.04
C PHE A 89 7.58 -12.77 8.55
N SER A 90 7.69 -14.07 8.24
CA SER A 90 8.81 -14.91 8.67
C SER A 90 9.90 -15.00 7.59
N SER A 91 11.15 -15.12 8.00
CA SER A 91 12.27 -15.39 7.09
C SER A 91 12.16 -16.73 6.34
N GLY A 92 11.30 -17.63 6.83
CA GLY A 92 10.96 -18.90 6.14
C GLY A 92 9.87 -18.74 5.08
N ASP A 93 9.21 -17.59 5.01
CA ASP A 93 8.20 -17.33 4.00
C ASP A 93 8.88 -17.06 2.64
N HIS A 94 8.34 -17.67 1.60
CA HIS A 94 8.78 -17.42 0.24
C HIS A 94 7.69 -16.66 -0.50
N TYR A 95 7.98 -15.42 -0.89
CA TYR A 95 7.10 -14.57 -1.69
C TYR A 95 7.71 -14.31 -3.07
N ASP A 96 6.86 -14.28 -4.11
CA ASP A 96 7.26 -13.84 -5.45
C ASP A 96 7.41 -12.31 -5.50
N LEU A 97 6.66 -11.58 -4.65
CA LEU A 97 6.69 -10.13 -4.54
C LEU A 97 6.21 -9.69 -3.16
N PHE A 98 6.83 -8.66 -2.61
CA PHE A 98 6.34 -7.93 -1.44
C PHE A 98 5.86 -6.54 -1.87
N VAL A 99 4.64 -6.17 -1.50
CA VAL A 99 4.03 -4.87 -1.86
C VAL A 99 3.74 -4.08 -0.60
N CYS A 100 4.31 -2.89 -0.51
CA CYS A 100 4.12 -1.97 0.62
C CYS A 100 3.30 -0.76 0.20
N GLN A 101 2.27 -0.43 0.97
CA GLN A 101 1.53 0.81 0.78
C GLN A 101 2.40 2.01 1.17
N LEU A 102 2.53 2.99 0.29
CA LEU A 102 3.02 4.32 0.69
C LEU A 102 1.92 4.99 1.50
N SER A 103 2.12 5.09 2.81
CA SER A 103 1.06 5.53 3.73
C SER A 103 0.71 7.00 3.56
N THR A 104 -0.58 7.31 3.52
CA THR A 104 -1.13 8.67 3.62
C THR A 104 -1.22 9.14 5.08
N ASN A 105 -1.10 8.21 6.05
CA ASN A 105 -1.30 8.52 7.47
C ASN A 105 -0.13 9.26 8.11
N ASP A 106 1.09 9.11 7.60
CA ASP A 106 2.26 9.74 8.20
C ASP A 106 2.07 11.25 8.33
N ASN A 107 1.69 11.90 7.23
CA ASN A 107 1.43 13.34 7.25
C ASN A 107 0.18 13.70 8.08
N ARG A 108 -0.89 12.88 8.00
CA ARG A 108 -2.12 13.05 8.81
C ARG A 108 -1.85 13.01 10.31
N HIS A 109 -0.88 12.20 10.74
CA HIS A 109 -0.49 12.06 12.14
C HIS A 109 0.70 12.95 12.52
N GLY A 110 1.08 13.94 11.67
CA GLY A 110 2.13 14.89 11.95
C GLY A 110 3.54 14.27 12.02
N LYS A 111 3.75 13.10 11.40
CA LYS A 111 5.09 12.52 11.29
C LYS A 111 5.95 13.40 10.40
N LYS A 112 7.21 13.59 10.80
CA LYS A 112 8.18 14.34 9.99
C LYS A 112 8.53 13.56 8.73
N LEU A 113 8.63 14.23 7.59
CA LEU A 113 9.09 13.61 6.36
C LEU A 113 10.51 13.05 6.52
N GLY A 114 11.40 13.80 7.15
CA GLY A 114 12.82 13.46 7.27
C GLY A 114 13.61 13.80 6.01
N THR A 115 14.83 13.29 5.95
CA THR A 115 15.74 13.46 4.82
C THR A 115 16.24 12.11 4.35
N ARG A 116 16.45 11.96 3.05
CA ARG A 116 17.10 10.78 2.47
C ARG A 116 18.54 10.69 2.97
N THR A 117 18.97 9.49 3.33
CA THR A 117 20.38 9.27 3.69
C THR A 117 21.27 9.18 2.44
N PRO A 118 22.60 9.39 2.58
CA PRO A 118 23.55 9.24 1.47
C PRO A 118 23.41 7.91 0.73
N ALA A 119 23.81 7.90 -0.54
CA ALA A 119 23.60 6.74 -1.42
C ALA A 119 24.32 5.45 -0.94
N ASP A 120 25.41 5.58 -0.20
CA ASP A 120 26.21 4.49 0.37
C ASP A 120 25.73 4.05 1.77
N GLN A 121 24.92 4.87 2.46
CA GLN A 121 24.41 4.49 3.79
C GLN A 121 23.33 3.42 3.67
N ARG A 122 23.52 2.30 4.36
CA ARG A 122 22.62 1.13 4.34
C ARG A 122 22.04 0.75 5.70
N THR A 123 22.35 1.49 6.74
CA THR A 123 21.91 1.25 8.14
C THR A 123 21.74 2.56 8.89
N ASN A 124 21.22 2.47 10.12
CA ASN A 124 21.08 3.62 11.05
C ASN A 124 20.18 4.73 10.51
N PHE A 125 18.98 4.35 10.07
CA PHE A 125 17.97 5.29 9.60
C PHE A 125 17.17 5.83 10.78
N ASP A 126 16.79 7.13 10.69
CA ASP A 126 15.85 7.71 11.66
C ASP A 126 14.42 7.24 11.39
N CYS A 127 14.09 6.08 11.93
CA CYS A 127 12.77 5.47 11.77
C CYS A 127 11.60 6.28 12.38
N ASN A 128 11.87 7.39 13.09
CA ASN A 128 10.81 8.30 13.53
C ASN A 128 10.36 9.26 12.42
N THR A 129 11.04 9.23 11.27
CA THR A 129 10.69 9.97 10.07
C THR A 129 10.18 9.04 8.98
N THR A 130 9.35 9.57 8.08
CA THR A 130 8.75 8.76 7.00
C THR A 130 9.82 8.20 6.06
N LEU A 131 10.79 9.02 5.63
CA LEU A 131 11.85 8.57 4.73
C LEU A 131 12.79 7.58 5.39
N GLY A 132 13.15 7.80 6.66
CA GLY A 132 13.97 6.85 7.40
C GLY A 132 13.27 5.49 7.60
N ALA A 133 11.96 5.48 7.83
CA ALA A 133 11.18 4.25 7.91
C ALA A 133 11.10 3.52 6.56
N ILE A 134 10.94 4.26 5.45
CA ILE A 134 10.98 3.67 4.09
C ILE A 134 12.34 3.01 3.83
N GLU A 135 13.45 3.69 4.17
CA GLU A 135 14.78 3.13 3.99
C GLU A 135 15.02 1.88 4.85
N GLU A 136 14.49 1.86 6.08
CA GLU A 136 14.53 0.66 6.92
C GLU A 136 13.73 -0.50 6.31
N ILE A 137 12.54 -0.25 5.76
CA ILE A 137 11.75 -1.25 5.03
C ILE A 137 12.54 -1.77 3.81
N CYS A 138 13.17 -0.87 3.06
CA CYS A 138 14.00 -1.25 1.90
C CYS A 138 15.19 -2.13 2.27
N ARG A 139 15.77 -1.94 3.44
CA ARG A 139 16.85 -2.79 3.98
C ARG A 139 16.32 -4.15 4.45
N GLU A 140 15.19 -4.12 5.15
CA GLU A 140 14.65 -5.33 5.82
C GLU A 140 14.09 -6.35 4.84
N ILE A 141 13.34 -5.93 3.82
CA ILE A 141 12.68 -6.87 2.91
C ILE A 141 13.68 -7.79 2.20
N PRO A 142 14.72 -7.29 1.51
CA PRO A 142 15.71 -8.19 0.90
C PRO A 142 16.46 -9.04 1.90
N THR A 143 16.79 -8.48 3.07
CA THR A 143 17.56 -9.19 4.10
C THR A 143 16.76 -10.31 4.75
N LYS A 144 15.48 -10.05 5.05
CA LYS A 144 14.62 -10.97 5.80
C LYS A 144 13.87 -11.95 4.90
N LEU A 145 13.36 -11.47 3.75
CA LEU A 145 12.46 -12.23 2.89
C LEU A 145 13.10 -12.65 1.57
N GLY A 146 14.19 -11.99 1.15
CA GLY A 146 14.95 -12.35 -0.06
C GLY A 146 14.14 -12.23 -1.35
N CYS A 147 13.07 -11.44 -1.38
CA CYS A 147 12.19 -11.30 -2.54
C CYS A 147 12.23 -9.89 -3.14
N PRO A 148 11.86 -9.72 -4.42
CA PRO A 148 11.62 -8.41 -4.99
C PRO A 148 10.48 -7.70 -4.27
N PHE A 149 10.51 -6.36 -4.26
CA PHE A 149 9.49 -5.57 -3.60
C PHE A 149 9.14 -4.29 -4.35
N ALA A 150 7.96 -3.78 -4.07
CA ALA A 150 7.44 -2.54 -4.65
C ALA A 150 6.69 -1.74 -3.59
N PHE A 151 6.69 -0.42 -3.75
CA PHE A 151 5.71 0.44 -3.11
C PHE A 151 4.58 0.75 -4.07
N TYR A 152 3.35 0.84 -3.55
CA TYR A 152 2.25 1.43 -4.32
C TYR A 152 1.80 2.75 -3.69
N THR A 153 1.44 3.71 -4.53
CA THR A 153 0.86 4.98 -4.10
C THR A 153 -0.66 4.84 -3.98
N CYS A 154 -1.28 5.54 -3.02
CA CYS A 154 -2.73 5.64 -2.99
C CYS A 154 -3.23 6.43 -4.19
N LEU A 155 -4.46 6.14 -4.63
CA LEU A 155 -5.08 6.76 -5.80
C LEU A 155 -5.25 8.27 -5.63
N GLN A 156 -5.67 8.68 -4.44
CA GLN A 156 -5.88 10.08 -4.08
C GLN A 156 -5.37 10.34 -2.65
N ASP A 157 -5.12 11.58 -2.34
CA ASP A 157 -4.96 12.14 -0.99
C ASP A 157 -5.23 13.65 -1.06
N ASP A 158 -5.55 14.23 0.07
CA ASP A 158 -5.72 15.68 0.22
C ASP A 158 -4.46 16.44 -0.23
N PRO A 159 -4.54 17.33 -1.21
CA PRO A 159 -3.40 18.10 -1.70
C PRO A 159 -2.66 18.88 -0.60
N ALA A 160 -3.37 19.35 0.43
CA ALA A 160 -2.79 20.05 1.57
C ALA A 160 -1.88 19.16 2.44
N ARG A 161 -1.97 17.84 2.27
CA ARG A 161 -1.16 16.86 3.02
C ARG A 161 0.16 16.49 2.34
N ARG A 162 0.50 17.14 1.23
CA ARG A 162 1.81 17.04 0.57
C ARG A 162 2.19 15.61 0.15
N TYR A 163 1.20 14.77 -0.17
CA TYR A 163 1.46 13.39 -0.56
C TYR A 163 2.29 13.28 -1.86
N ALA A 164 2.07 14.20 -2.80
CA ALA A 164 2.87 14.29 -4.02
C ALA A 164 4.37 14.53 -3.74
N GLU A 165 4.69 15.28 -2.67
CA GLU A 165 6.08 15.47 -2.24
C GLU A 165 6.69 14.15 -1.74
N LEU A 166 5.95 13.39 -0.95
CA LEU A 166 6.38 12.07 -0.50
C LEU A 166 6.60 11.10 -1.68
N ILE A 167 5.72 11.13 -2.69
CA ILE A 167 5.88 10.31 -3.91
C ILE A 167 7.16 10.71 -4.66
N LYS A 168 7.43 12.01 -4.78
CA LYS A 168 8.69 12.49 -5.39
C LYS A 168 9.92 11.95 -4.67
N GLU A 169 9.91 11.99 -3.34
CA GLU A 169 11.00 11.43 -2.52
C GLU A 169 11.11 9.91 -2.67
N LEU A 170 9.99 9.19 -2.79
CA LEU A 170 9.98 7.76 -3.05
C LEU A 170 10.73 7.40 -4.34
N TYR A 171 10.52 8.15 -5.42
CA TYR A 171 11.25 7.93 -6.67
C TYR A 171 12.77 8.18 -6.54
N GLN A 172 13.16 9.11 -5.69
CA GLN A 172 14.58 9.33 -5.39
C GLN A 172 15.19 8.16 -4.59
N LEU A 173 14.42 7.57 -3.67
CA LEU A 173 14.83 6.38 -2.94
C LEU A 173 14.87 5.13 -3.82
N GLN A 174 14.02 5.06 -4.85
CA GLN A 174 14.02 3.96 -5.82
C GLN A 174 15.39 3.82 -6.50
N ALA A 175 16.02 4.93 -6.86
CA ALA A 175 17.35 4.92 -7.48
C ALA A 175 18.42 4.30 -6.55
N LYS A 176 18.28 4.47 -5.24
CA LYS A 176 19.18 3.90 -4.23
C LYS A 176 18.91 2.42 -3.95
N TRP A 177 17.65 2.02 -3.88
CA TRP A 177 17.22 0.73 -3.33
C TRP A 177 16.74 -0.27 -4.37
N GLY A 178 16.41 0.15 -5.60
CA GLY A 178 16.07 -0.73 -6.71
C GLY A 178 14.68 -1.39 -6.62
N PHE A 179 13.75 -0.85 -5.82
CA PHE A 179 12.39 -1.36 -5.71
C PHE A 179 11.49 -0.92 -6.88
N GLY A 180 10.37 -1.62 -7.07
CA GLY A 180 9.32 -1.21 -8.00
C GLY A 180 8.42 -0.11 -7.43
N VAL A 181 7.84 0.72 -8.30
CA VAL A 181 6.79 1.68 -7.93
C VAL A 181 5.53 1.40 -8.75
N ILE A 182 4.41 1.15 -8.07
CA ILE A 182 3.08 1.04 -8.66
C ILE A 182 2.40 2.38 -8.42
N ASP A 183 2.53 3.29 -9.38
CA ASP A 183 2.05 4.67 -9.22
C ASP A 183 0.58 4.80 -9.65
N LEU A 184 -0.32 4.68 -8.68
CA LEU A 184 -1.75 4.89 -8.90
C LEU A 184 -2.10 6.38 -8.87
N PHE A 185 -1.35 7.18 -8.11
CA PHE A 185 -1.61 8.61 -7.92
C PHE A 185 -1.50 9.42 -9.22
N HIS A 186 -0.55 9.07 -10.08
CA HIS A 186 -0.36 9.75 -11.38
C HIS A 186 -0.96 8.97 -12.55
N ASN A 187 -1.68 7.87 -12.31
CA ASN A 187 -2.28 7.06 -13.37
C ASN A 187 -3.52 7.74 -13.95
N GLN A 188 -3.36 8.44 -15.08
CA GLN A 188 -4.42 9.23 -15.70
C GLN A 188 -5.65 8.39 -16.10
N GLY A 189 -5.45 7.15 -16.56
CA GLY A 189 -6.56 6.25 -16.90
C GLY A 189 -7.40 5.88 -15.69
N LEU A 190 -6.73 5.57 -14.57
CA LEU A 190 -7.40 5.24 -13.32
C LEU A 190 -8.10 6.46 -12.70
N LEU A 191 -7.47 7.64 -12.74
CA LEU A 191 -8.06 8.89 -12.29
C LEU A 191 -9.31 9.25 -13.10
N ALA A 192 -9.26 9.13 -14.43
CA ALA A 192 -10.40 9.38 -15.29
C ALA A 192 -11.54 8.38 -15.03
N SER A 193 -11.21 7.10 -14.87
CA SER A 193 -12.19 6.07 -14.52
C SER A 193 -12.85 6.36 -13.17
N THR A 194 -12.08 6.74 -12.16
CA THR A 194 -12.60 7.09 -10.83
C THR A 194 -13.53 8.30 -10.90
N ALA A 195 -13.14 9.34 -11.65
CA ALA A 195 -13.95 10.52 -11.83
C ALA A 195 -15.29 10.24 -12.55
N ALA A 196 -15.30 9.26 -13.47
CA ALA A 196 -16.51 8.83 -14.16
C ALA A 196 -17.48 8.02 -13.27
N HIS A 197 -17.03 7.56 -12.10
CA HIS A 197 -17.80 6.72 -11.19
C HIS A 197 -17.95 7.41 -9.81
N PRO A 198 -18.97 8.22 -9.59
CA PRO A 198 -19.10 9.08 -8.41
C PRO A 198 -19.16 8.34 -7.05
N ASN A 199 -19.33 7.02 -7.07
CA ASN A 199 -19.33 6.19 -5.87
C ASN A 199 -18.06 5.34 -5.72
N ALA A 200 -17.05 5.57 -6.55
CA ALA A 200 -15.79 4.82 -6.49
C ALA A 200 -14.92 5.20 -5.27
N MET A 201 -15.14 6.41 -4.75
CA MET A 201 -14.43 6.90 -3.56
C MET A 201 -15.44 7.25 -2.47
N PHE A 202 -15.12 6.89 -1.24
CA PHE A 202 -15.88 7.31 -0.06
C PHE A 202 -15.48 8.72 0.39
N ASP A 203 -14.19 8.98 0.39
CA ASP A 203 -13.58 10.26 0.74
C ASP A 203 -12.38 10.56 -0.19
N ASP A 204 -11.51 11.46 0.23
CA ASP A 204 -10.31 11.87 -0.49
C ASP A 204 -9.19 10.81 -0.55
N VAL A 205 -9.38 9.62 0.08
CA VAL A 205 -8.35 8.57 0.17
C VAL A 205 -8.91 7.17 -0.07
N HIS A 206 -10.11 6.88 0.46
CA HIS A 206 -10.60 5.52 0.56
C HIS A 206 -11.55 5.16 -0.60
N PRO A 207 -11.19 4.18 -1.43
CA PRO A 207 -12.14 3.55 -2.36
C PRO A 207 -13.27 2.84 -1.60
N THR A 208 -14.42 2.76 -2.27
CA THR A 208 -15.60 1.99 -1.80
C THR A 208 -15.57 0.56 -2.32
#